data_4553e7b2bdc3de238e0a00d167e5562e
#
_entry.id   4553e7b2bdc3de238e0a00d167e5562e
#
_cell.length_a   1.000
_cell.length_b   1.000
_cell.length_c   1.000
_cell.angle_alpha   90.00
_cell.angle_beta   90.00
_cell.angle_gamma   90.00
#
_symmetry.space_group_name_H-M   'P 1'
#
loop_
_entity.id
_entity.type
_entity.pdbx_description
1 polymer ?
#
loop_
_entity_poly.entity_id
_entity_poly.type
_entity_poly.pdbx_seq_one_letter_code
_entity_poly.pdbx_strand_id
1 'polypeptide(L)' 'MMEAITVGAKIRMTEAVTSDYPVGSMATILYIDEMDNVFIEWSDGKLSSFSDKQIMKCFEKIV' A
#
# COMPACT_ATOMS: atom_id res chain seq x y z
N MET A 1 7.73 7.10 6.79
CA MET A 1 8.23 6.22 5.71
C MET A 1 8.30 4.78 6.19
N MET A 2 7.96 3.83 5.34
CA MET A 2 7.96 2.42 5.70
C MET A 2 9.35 1.82 5.44
N GLU A 3 9.90 1.09 6.41
CA GLU A 3 11.23 0.49 6.26
C GLU A 3 11.20 -0.83 5.51
N ALA A 4 10.11 -1.57 5.63
CA ALA A 4 9.97 -2.88 5.00
C ALA A 4 8.53 -3.10 4.58
N ILE A 5 8.37 -3.82 3.47
CA ILE A 5 7.06 -4.19 2.96
C ILE A 5 6.83 -5.65 3.31
N THR A 6 5.79 -5.91 4.09
CA THR A 6 5.48 -7.25 4.61
C THR A 6 4.08 -7.64 4.21
N VAL A 7 3.92 -8.83 3.61
CA VAL A 7 2.61 -9.38 3.28
C VAL A 7 1.80 -9.52 4.56
N GLY A 8 0.54 -9.09 4.51
CA GLY A 8 -0.36 -9.09 5.66
C GLY A 8 -0.33 -7.80 6.47
N ALA A 9 0.64 -6.91 6.23
CA ALA A 9 0.73 -5.67 6.97
C ALA A 9 -0.40 -4.72 6.57
N LYS A 10 -0.92 -4.00 7.56
CA LYS A 10 -1.88 -2.92 7.32
C LYS A 10 -1.11 -1.62 7.15
N ILE A 11 -1.52 -0.85 6.14
CA ILE A 11 -0.86 0.39 5.77
C ILE A 11 -1.89 1.50 5.58
N ARG A 12 -1.43 2.74 5.69
CA ARG A 12 -2.26 3.93 5.48
C ARG A 12 -1.55 4.84 4.49
N MET A 13 -2.30 5.36 3.52
CA MET A 13 -1.75 6.27 2.53
C MET A 13 -1.48 7.63 3.17
N THR A 14 -0.25 8.10 3.07
CA THR A 14 0.18 9.39 3.64
C THR A 14 0.37 10.44 2.56
N GLU A 15 0.64 10.02 1.32
CA GLU A 15 0.73 10.89 0.16
C GLU A 15 -0.10 10.28 -0.95
N ALA A 16 -0.72 11.11 -1.77
CA ALA A 16 -1.57 10.64 -2.84
C ALA A 16 -0.74 9.89 -3.90
N VAL A 17 -0.97 8.59 -4.03
CA VAL A 17 -0.40 7.76 -5.09
C VAL A 17 -1.44 7.50 -6.18
N THR A 18 -2.70 7.79 -5.89
CA THR A 18 -3.82 7.64 -6.80
C THR A 18 -4.86 8.70 -6.45
N SER A 19 -5.67 9.08 -7.42
CA SER A 19 -6.81 9.98 -7.19
C SER A 19 -8.07 9.23 -6.76
N ASP A 20 -8.05 7.90 -6.79
CA ASP A 20 -9.23 7.09 -6.49
C ASP A 20 -9.53 7.00 -4.99
N TYR A 21 -8.55 7.28 -4.15
CA TYR A 21 -8.68 7.21 -2.70
C TYR A 21 -8.04 8.43 -2.05
N PRO A 22 -8.67 8.96 -1.00
CA PRO A 22 -8.07 10.11 -0.30
C PRO A 22 -6.90 9.67 0.59
N VAL A 23 -6.01 10.62 0.87
CA VAL A 23 -4.95 10.42 1.87
C VAL A 23 -5.62 10.04 3.19
N GLY A 24 -5.02 9.08 3.89
CA GLY A 24 -5.59 8.49 5.09
C GLY A 24 -6.31 7.18 4.85
N SER A 25 -6.51 6.80 3.58
CA SER A 25 -7.14 5.52 3.25
C SER A 25 -6.28 4.36 3.71
N MET A 26 -6.95 3.31 4.18
CA MET A 26 -6.31 2.12 4.75
C MET A 26 -6.32 0.98 3.75
N ALA A 27 -5.28 0.16 3.79
CA ALA A 27 -5.17 -1.01 2.93
C ALA A 27 -4.37 -2.10 3.63
N THR A 28 -4.40 -3.30 3.05
CA THR A 28 -3.63 -4.45 3.52
C THR A 28 -2.77 -4.95 2.38
N ILE A 29 -1.51 -5.25 2.64
CA ILE A 29 -0.62 -5.82 1.64
C ILE A 29 -0.95 -7.29 1.48
N LEU A 30 -1.34 -7.69 0.27
CA LEU A 30 -1.75 -9.07 -0.02
C LEU A 30 -0.62 -9.91 -0.62
N TYR A 31 0.18 -9.29 -1.50
CA TYR A 31 1.10 -10.07 -2.32
C TYR A 31 2.15 -9.14 -2.93
N ILE A 32 3.37 -9.67 -3.09
CA ILE A 32 4.47 -8.97 -3.74
C ILE A 32 4.99 -9.91 -4.82
N ASP A 33 5.00 -9.46 -6.09
CA ASP A 33 5.44 -10.30 -7.19
C ASP A 33 6.96 -10.21 -7.40
N GLU A 34 7.44 -10.93 -8.41
CA GLU A 34 8.87 -11.00 -8.71
C GLU A 34 9.47 -9.67 -9.18
N MET A 35 8.62 -8.78 -9.67
CA MET A 35 9.03 -7.47 -10.18
C MET A 35 8.88 -6.38 -9.13
N ASP A 36 8.67 -6.77 -7.88
CA ASP A 36 8.45 -5.85 -6.77
C ASP A 36 7.18 -5.00 -6.93
N ASN A 37 6.19 -5.52 -7.62
CA ASN A 37 4.85 -4.93 -7.62
C ASN A 37 4.12 -5.40 -6.37
N VAL A 38 3.58 -4.46 -5.62
CA VAL A 38 2.90 -4.73 -4.37
C VAL A 38 1.40 -4.64 -4.61
N PHE A 39 0.70 -5.73 -4.34
CA PHE A 39 -0.75 -5.79 -4.49
C PHE A 39 -1.39 -5.56 -3.14
N ILE A 40 -2.29 -4.60 -3.08
CA ILE A 40 -2.96 -4.21 -1.85
C ILE A 40 -4.47 -4.31 -2.01
N GLU A 41 -5.14 -4.52 -0.89
CA GLU A 41 -6.60 -4.47 -0.81
C GLU A 41 -6.98 -3.29 0.07
N TRP A 42 -7.70 -2.33 -0.52
CA TRP A 42 -8.23 -1.19 0.23
C TRP A 42 -9.32 -1.64 1.18
N SER A 43 -9.64 -0.80 2.16
CA SER A 43 -10.66 -1.13 3.16
C SER A 43 -12.04 -1.36 2.58
N ASP A 44 -12.31 -0.88 1.37
CA ASP A 44 -13.57 -1.14 0.66
C ASP A 44 -13.59 -2.46 -0.11
N GLY A 45 -12.48 -3.22 -0.06
CA GLY A 45 -12.38 -4.54 -0.73
C GLY A 45 -11.83 -4.49 -2.14
N LYS A 46 -11.58 -3.31 -2.69
CA LYS A 46 -11.02 -3.19 -4.03
C LYS A 46 -9.51 -3.39 -4.01
N LEU A 47 -8.96 -3.87 -5.13
CA LEU A 47 -7.54 -4.19 -5.26
C LEU A 47 -6.83 -3.13 -6.09
N SER A 48 -5.59 -2.86 -5.73
CA SER A 48 -4.69 -2.02 -6.51
C SER A 48 -3.29 -2.60 -6.45
N SER A 49 -2.42 -2.17 -7.38
CA SER A 49 -1.02 -2.54 -7.31
C SER A 49 -0.15 -1.31 -7.57
N PHE A 50 0.95 -1.24 -6.86
CA PHE A 50 1.92 -0.16 -6.97
C PHE A 50 3.31 -0.75 -6.83
N SER A 51 4.32 -0.03 -7.32
CA SER A 51 5.69 -0.46 -7.11
C SER A 51 6.06 -0.39 -5.62
N ASP A 52 7.06 -1.16 -5.23
CA ASP A 52 7.56 -1.14 -3.85
C ASP A 52 7.98 0.28 -3.45
N LYS A 53 8.59 1.03 -4.37
CA LYS A 53 9.01 2.40 -4.11
C LYS A 53 7.83 3.32 -3.84
N GLN A 54 6.74 3.16 -4.58
CA GLN A 54 5.53 3.95 -4.36
C GLN A 54 4.92 3.62 -3.00
N ILE A 55 4.91 2.35 -2.62
CA ILE A 55 4.39 1.95 -1.31
C ILE A 55 5.25 2.55 -0.20
N MET A 56 6.57 2.46 -0.31
CA MET A 56 7.47 2.98 0.71
C MET A 56 7.39 4.49 0.84
N LYS A 57 7.17 5.19 -0.26
CA LYS A 57 7.06 6.65 -0.26
C LYS A 57 5.71 7.14 0.22
N CYS A 58 4.64 6.50 -0.21
CA CYS A 58 3.29 7.06 -0.08
C CYS A 58 2.45 6.44 1.04
N PHE A 59 2.96 5.43 1.70
CA PHE A 59 2.23 4.73 2.77
C PHE A 59 3.10 4.62 4.02
N GLU A 60 2.42 4.46 5.15
CA GLU A 60 3.07 4.10 6.41
C GLU A 60 2.45 2.81 6.93
N LYS A 61 3.25 2.03 7.63
CA LYS A 61 2.76 0.81 8.28
C LYS A 61 2.01 1.19 9.54
N ILE A 62 0.87 0.53 9.73
CA ILE A 62 0.07 0.72 10.94
C ILE A 62 0.32 -0.45 11.87
N VAL A 63 0.61 -0.13 13.09
CA VAL A 63 0.94 -1.12 14.11
C VAL A 63 -0.32 -1.53 14.87
#